data_407bcbb19c4c35e91f2e0a5f92323fbe
#
_entry.id   407bcbb19c4c35e91f2e0a5f92323fbe
#
_cell.length_a   1.000
_cell.length_b   1.000
_cell.length_c   1.000
_cell.angle_alpha   90.00
_cell.angle_beta   90.00
_cell.angle_gamma   90.00
#
_symmetry.space_group_name_H-M   'P 1'
#
loop_
_entity.id
_entity.type
_entity.pdbx_description
1 polymer ?
#
loop_
_entity_poly.entity_id
_entity_poly.type
_entity_poly.pdbx_seq_one_letter_code
_entity_poly.pdbx_strand_id
1 'polypeptide(L)'
;MSKVLIIDGGAKWHGTGGTLTHSFVELATDVLNSFGHQVTVTTVDREISVDEEVEKIIDADSIILQFPAWWMNPPWQVKRYQDEVFLDPRINGGDGRTRSDATQLYGRGGVCVSKTYMLSSTWNAPKEAFDDPLQFFEGKGIDAVLMPVHKTFQFLSMRPLPSFMANDVLKNPQIAEDMQRFKEHLNRYFGASHHC
;
A
#
# COMPACT_ATOMS: atom_id res chain seq x y z
N MET A 1 19.69 5.96 2.87
CA MET A 1 18.99 6.62 1.76
C MET A 1 18.35 5.53 0.92
N SER A 2 17.04 5.52 0.77
CA SER A 2 16.28 4.52 0.00
C SER A 2 15.40 5.20 -1.03
N LYS A 3 14.99 4.47 -2.06
CA LYS A 3 14.01 4.92 -3.05
C LYS A 3 12.63 4.40 -2.67
N VAL A 4 11.66 5.30 -2.54
CA VAL A 4 10.29 4.96 -2.14
C VAL A 4 9.32 5.33 -3.24
N LEU A 5 8.55 4.36 -3.73
CA LEU A 5 7.42 4.59 -4.62
C LEU A 5 6.14 4.72 -3.79
N ILE A 6 5.43 5.83 -3.94
CA ILE A 6 4.09 5.98 -3.37
C ILE A 6 3.07 5.80 -4.50
N ILE A 7 2.21 4.79 -4.37
CA ILE A 7 1.07 4.58 -5.26
C ILE A 7 -0.12 5.27 -4.61
N ASP A 8 -0.54 6.39 -5.21
CA ASP A 8 -1.69 7.18 -4.81
C ASP A 8 -2.97 6.58 -5.40
N GLY A 9 -3.71 5.88 -4.56
CA GLY A 9 -4.99 5.26 -4.86
C GLY A 9 -6.20 6.20 -4.71
N GLY A 10 -5.96 7.51 -4.51
CA GLY A 10 -7.02 8.52 -4.50
C GLY A 10 -7.66 8.62 -5.89
N ALA A 11 -8.98 8.48 -5.94
CA ALA A 11 -9.72 8.50 -7.20
C ALA A 11 -10.94 9.39 -7.11
N LYS A 12 -11.25 10.05 -8.25
CA LYS A 12 -12.47 10.84 -8.41
C LYS A 12 -13.62 9.94 -8.81
N TRP A 13 -14.61 9.81 -7.94
CA TRP A 13 -15.79 9.00 -8.20
C TRP A 13 -17.00 9.49 -7.39
N HIS A 14 -18.18 9.62 -8.02
CA HIS A 14 -19.44 10.00 -7.37
C HIS A 14 -19.33 11.15 -6.36
N GLY A 15 -18.65 12.25 -6.76
CA GLY A 15 -18.51 13.44 -5.92
C GLY A 15 -17.38 13.39 -4.90
N THR A 16 -16.66 12.27 -4.76
CA THR A 16 -15.41 12.24 -4.00
C THR A 16 -14.26 12.74 -4.86
N GLY A 17 -13.38 13.56 -4.29
CA GLY A 17 -12.22 14.10 -5.02
C GLY A 17 -10.90 13.38 -4.77
N GLY A 18 -10.89 12.35 -3.92
CA GLY A 18 -9.64 11.71 -3.47
C GLY A 18 -8.78 12.60 -2.55
N THR A 19 -9.26 13.80 -2.19
CA THR A 19 -8.48 14.86 -1.54
C THR A 19 -7.77 14.39 -0.26
N LEU A 20 -8.46 13.66 0.62
CA LEU A 20 -7.85 13.17 1.86
C LEU A 20 -6.70 12.20 1.57
N THR A 21 -6.87 11.29 0.60
CA THR A 21 -5.82 10.36 0.17
C THR A 21 -4.61 11.11 -0.37
N HIS A 22 -4.84 12.12 -1.23
CA HIS A 22 -3.76 12.96 -1.76
C HIS A 22 -3.02 13.70 -0.64
N SER A 23 -3.73 14.22 0.38
CA SER A 23 -3.09 14.87 1.53
C SER A 23 -2.18 13.94 2.34
N PHE A 24 -2.56 12.66 2.49
CA PHE A 24 -1.68 11.65 3.09
C PHE A 24 -0.46 11.34 2.22
N VAL A 25 -0.62 11.32 0.89
CA VAL A 25 0.50 11.15 -0.06
C VAL A 25 1.46 12.34 0.00
N GLU A 26 0.96 13.57 0.04
CA GLU A 26 1.77 14.78 0.20
C GLU A 26 2.55 14.74 1.52
N LEU A 27 1.88 14.45 2.63
CA LEU A 27 2.54 14.30 3.93
C LEU A 27 3.64 13.23 3.90
N ALA A 28 3.35 12.05 3.32
CA ALA A 28 4.35 10.99 3.21
C ALA A 28 5.55 11.43 2.38
N THR A 29 5.31 12.11 1.28
CA THR A 29 6.37 12.64 0.40
C THR A 29 7.27 13.61 1.14
N ASP A 30 6.71 14.57 1.86
CA ASP A 30 7.46 15.56 2.63
C ASP A 30 8.28 14.92 3.76
N VAL A 31 7.66 14.02 4.51
CA VAL A 31 8.31 13.31 5.62
C VAL A 31 9.47 12.46 5.13
N LEU A 32 9.26 11.64 4.08
CA LEU A 32 10.29 10.76 3.54
C LEU A 32 11.45 11.55 2.91
N ASN A 33 11.15 12.63 2.18
CA ASN A 33 12.17 13.53 1.66
C ASN A 33 12.99 14.17 2.80
N SER A 34 12.34 14.55 3.94
CA SER A 34 13.03 15.10 5.11
C SER A 34 14.00 14.10 5.75
N PHE A 35 13.76 12.78 5.59
CA PHE A 35 14.66 11.72 6.03
C PHE A 35 15.78 11.40 5.01
N GLY A 36 15.79 12.10 3.87
CA GLY A 36 16.79 11.92 2.79
C GLY A 36 16.47 10.76 1.85
N HIS A 37 15.23 10.24 1.84
CA HIS A 37 14.81 9.28 0.82
C HIS A 37 14.49 9.98 -0.50
N GLN A 38 14.58 9.24 -1.60
CA GLN A 38 14.12 9.69 -2.91
C GLN A 38 12.68 9.14 -3.10
N VAL A 39 11.72 10.05 -3.26
CA VAL A 39 10.31 9.68 -3.40
C VAL A 39 9.83 9.88 -4.83
N THR A 40 9.19 8.85 -5.38
CA THR A 40 8.44 8.90 -6.64
C THR A 40 6.98 8.65 -6.35
N VAL A 41 6.07 9.39 -6.99
CA VAL A 41 4.62 9.24 -6.80
C VAL A 41 3.97 8.85 -8.12
N THR A 42 3.08 7.86 -8.07
CA THR A 42 2.17 7.49 -9.16
C THR A 42 0.74 7.61 -8.70
N THR A 43 -0.10 8.30 -9.46
CA THR A 43 -1.54 8.41 -9.20
C THR A 43 -2.30 7.47 -10.15
N VAL A 44 -3.08 6.54 -9.60
CA VAL A 44 -3.78 5.50 -10.39
C VAL A 44 -5.02 6.01 -11.15
N ASP A 45 -5.51 7.21 -10.81
CA ASP A 45 -6.67 7.84 -11.47
C ASP A 45 -6.29 8.58 -12.77
N ARG A 46 -5.32 8.03 -13.49
CA ARG A 46 -4.78 8.54 -14.77
C ARG A 46 -4.55 7.40 -15.73
N GLU A 47 -4.31 7.74 -16.98
CA GLU A 47 -3.65 6.81 -17.89
C GLU A 47 -2.21 6.59 -17.45
N ILE A 48 -1.78 5.35 -17.47
CA ILE A 48 -0.44 4.92 -17.06
C ILE A 48 0.25 4.22 -18.23
N SER A 49 1.55 4.37 -18.30
CA SER A 49 2.42 3.55 -19.12
C SER A 49 2.87 2.36 -18.27
N VAL A 50 2.44 1.15 -18.61
CA VAL A 50 2.83 -0.07 -17.87
C VAL A 50 4.35 -0.18 -17.75
N ASP A 51 5.06 0.10 -18.84
CA ASP A 51 6.53 0.02 -18.86
C ASP A 51 7.18 1.00 -17.87
N GLU A 52 6.72 2.26 -17.84
CA GLU A 52 7.22 3.24 -16.87
C GLU A 52 6.89 2.87 -15.43
N GLU A 53 5.72 2.31 -15.17
CA GLU A 53 5.33 1.89 -13.82
C GLU A 53 6.13 0.70 -13.34
N VAL A 54 6.42 -0.27 -14.21
CA VAL A 54 7.29 -1.40 -13.91
C VAL A 54 8.70 -0.94 -13.58
N GLU A 55 9.27 0.02 -14.34
CA GLU A 55 10.58 0.59 -14.04
C GLU A 55 10.61 1.31 -12.68
N LYS A 56 9.54 2.04 -12.30
CA LYS A 56 9.42 2.64 -10.96
C LYS A 56 9.42 1.57 -9.86
N ILE A 57 8.73 0.46 -10.07
CA ILE A 57 8.70 -0.66 -9.11
C ILE A 57 10.08 -1.32 -9.01
N ILE A 58 10.75 -1.53 -10.13
CA ILE A 58 12.11 -2.10 -10.17
C ILE A 58 13.09 -1.21 -9.42
N ASP A 59 13.01 0.11 -9.62
CA ASP A 59 13.90 1.09 -9.00
C ASP A 59 13.66 1.31 -7.51
N ALA A 60 12.44 1.10 -7.02
CA ALA A 60 12.06 1.32 -5.63
C ALA A 60 12.60 0.24 -4.69
N ASP A 61 13.07 0.64 -3.50
CA ASP A 61 13.37 -0.26 -2.38
C ASP A 61 12.10 -0.58 -1.57
N SER A 62 11.18 0.39 -1.50
CA SER A 62 9.91 0.25 -0.77
C SER A 62 8.76 0.86 -1.55
N ILE A 63 7.56 0.27 -1.37
CA ILE A 63 6.33 0.77 -1.97
C ILE A 63 5.34 1.11 -0.86
N ILE A 64 4.73 2.29 -0.91
CA ILE A 64 3.60 2.66 -0.07
C ILE A 64 2.36 2.73 -0.96
N LEU A 65 1.36 1.90 -0.71
CA LEU A 65 0.05 2.03 -1.32
C LEU A 65 -0.87 2.81 -0.37
N GLN A 66 -1.16 4.07 -0.72
CA GLN A 66 -2.09 4.92 0.02
C GLN A 66 -3.44 4.96 -0.70
N PHE A 67 -4.54 4.58 -0.02
CA PHE A 67 -5.86 4.50 -0.66
C PHE A 67 -7.03 4.74 0.30
N PRO A 68 -8.17 5.23 -0.20
CA PRO A 68 -9.43 5.19 0.55
C PRO A 68 -10.04 3.80 0.45
N ALA A 69 -10.57 3.28 1.54
CA ALA A 69 -11.24 1.97 1.49
C ALA A 69 -12.65 2.10 0.90
N TRP A 70 -12.87 1.42 -0.21
CA TRP A 70 -14.17 1.27 -0.86
C TRP A 70 -14.58 -0.21 -0.81
N TRP A 71 -15.69 -0.50 -0.11
CA TRP A 71 -16.15 -1.89 0.03
C TRP A 71 -15.05 -2.84 0.52
N MET A 72 -14.34 -2.46 1.61
CA MET A 72 -13.27 -3.20 2.29
C MET A 72 -12.01 -3.44 1.44
N ASN A 73 -11.87 -2.76 0.31
CA ASN A 73 -10.74 -2.87 -0.60
C ASN A 73 -10.31 -1.48 -1.12
N PRO A 74 -9.17 -1.39 -1.78
CA PRO A 74 -8.84 -0.20 -2.57
C PRO A 74 -9.87 0.05 -3.67
N PRO A 75 -9.98 1.29 -4.18
CA PRO A 75 -10.78 1.59 -5.36
C PRO A 75 -10.42 0.73 -6.58
N TRP A 76 -11.37 0.53 -7.50
CA TRP A 76 -11.15 -0.30 -8.68
C TRP A 76 -9.98 0.19 -9.57
N GLN A 77 -9.65 1.48 -9.52
CA GLN A 77 -8.50 2.03 -10.24
C GLN A 77 -7.17 1.44 -9.74
N VAL A 78 -7.06 1.19 -8.43
CA VAL A 78 -5.91 0.48 -7.85
C VAL A 78 -5.88 -0.96 -8.35
N LYS A 79 -7.05 -1.62 -8.41
CA LYS A 79 -7.12 -3.00 -8.93
C LYS A 79 -6.73 -3.06 -10.40
N ARG A 80 -7.18 -2.08 -11.23
CA ARG A 80 -6.75 -1.95 -12.62
C ARG A 80 -5.23 -1.80 -12.72
N TYR A 81 -4.65 -0.90 -11.92
CA TYR A 81 -3.20 -0.73 -11.85
C TYR A 81 -2.48 -2.06 -11.56
N GLN A 82 -2.94 -2.80 -10.55
CA GLN A 82 -2.37 -4.09 -10.20
C GLN A 82 -2.51 -5.12 -11.33
N ASP A 83 -3.66 -5.17 -12.00
CA ASP A 83 -3.91 -6.13 -13.08
C ASP A 83 -3.10 -5.81 -14.35
N GLU A 84 -2.87 -4.53 -14.64
CA GLU A 84 -2.09 -4.11 -15.81
C GLU A 84 -0.58 -4.20 -15.54
N VAL A 85 -0.11 -3.72 -14.40
CA VAL A 85 1.32 -3.55 -14.10
C VAL A 85 1.95 -4.82 -13.50
N PHE A 86 1.23 -5.51 -12.58
CA PHE A 86 1.82 -6.63 -11.85
C PHE A 86 1.88 -7.95 -12.65
N LEU A 87 1.37 -7.95 -13.87
CA LEU A 87 1.52 -9.07 -14.82
C LEU A 87 2.88 -9.07 -15.53
N ASP A 88 3.62 -7.98 -15.48
CA ASP A 88 4.89 -7.87 -16.18
C ASP A 88 5.94 -8.86 -15.62
N PRO A 89 6.57 -9.69 -16.48
CA PRO A 89 7.51 -10.72 -16.03
C PRO A 89 8.79 -10.17 -15.38
N ARG A 90 9.10 -8.89 -15.53
CA ARG A 90 10.23 -8.24 -14.85
C ARG A 90 10.05 -8.14 -13.33
N ILE A 91 8.79 -8.16 -12.85
CA ILE A 91 8.45 -8.11 -11.42
C ILE A 91 7.66 -9.33 -10.95
N ASN A 92 7.04 -10.08 -11.87
CA ASN A 92 6.22 -11.26 -11.59
C ASN A 92 6.85 -12.52 -12.21
N GLY A 93 7.50 -13.33 -11.38
CA GLY A 93 8.08 -14.60 -11.81
C GLY A 93 7.12 -15.80 -11.76
N GLY A 94 5.81 -15.56 -11.65
CA GLY A 94 4.78 -16.59 -11.56
C GLY A 94 4.54 -17.12 -10.14
N ASP A 95 3.91 -18.28 -10.01
CA ASP A 95 3.51 -18.85 -8.73
C ASP A 95 4.61 -19.65 -7.99
N GLY A 96 5.76 -19.83 -8.62
CA GLY A 96 6.91 -20.57 -8.07
C GLY A 96 6.86 -22.07 -8.32
N ARG A 97 5.75 -22.64 -8.80
CA ARG A 97 5.63 -24.05 -9.12
C ARG A 97 6.00 -24.32 -10.57
N THR A 98 6.51 -25.51 -10.84
CA THR A 98 6.82 -25.96 -12.20
C THR A 98 6.14 -27.31 -12.49
N ARG A 99 6.04 -27.66 -13.76
CA ARG A 99 5.56 -28.99 -14.14
C ARG A 99 6.48 -30.14 -13.69
N SER A 100 7.78 -29.83 -13.52
CA SER A 100 8.78 -30.79 -13.05
C SER A 100 8.84 -30.90 -11.53
N ASP A 101 8.33 -29.88 -10.80
CA ASP A 101 8.26 -29.87 -9.34
C ASP A 101 6.97 -29.19 -8.88
N ALA A 102 5.92 -29.99 -8.69
CA ALA A 102 4.63 -29.54 -8.17
C ALA A 102 4.60 -29.43 -6.64
N THR A 103 5.69 -29.77 -5.94
CA THR A 103 5.78 -29.69 -4.47
C THR A 103 6.17 -28.30 -3.97
N GLN A 104 6.65 -27.43 -4.85
CA GLN A 104 6.97 -26.04 -4.52
C GLN A 104 5.74 -25.29 -4.02
N LEU A 105 5.96 -24.40 -3.04
CA LEU A 105 4.87 -23.64 -2.43
C LEU A 105 4.36 -22.57 -3.40
N TYR A 106 3.04 -22.51 -3.52
CA TYR A 106 2.36 -21.46 -4.28
C TYR A 106 2.67 -20.06 -3.77
N GLY A 107 2.87 -19.11 -4.68
CA GLY A 107 3.13 -17.71 -4.37
C GLY A 107 4.57 -17.40 -3.96
N ARG A 108 5.53 -18.24 -4.38
CA ARG A 108 6.97 -18.08 -4.11
C ARG A 108 7.81 -17.73 -5.34
N GLY A 109 7.17 -17.44 -6.47
CA GLY A 109 7.87 -17.17 -7.73
C GLY A 109 8.16 -15.69 -7.99
N GLY A 110 7.69 -14.77 -7.16
CA GLY A 110 7.94 -13.33 -7.36
C GLY A 110 9.42 -12.96 -7.29
N VAL A 111 9.82 -11.91 -8.00
CA VAL A 111 11.23 -11.50 -8.14
C VAL A 111 11.59 -10.26 -7.30
N CYS A 112 10.65 -9.68 -6.58
CA CYS A 112 10.84 -8.48 -5.76
C CYS A 112 11.31 -8.78 -4.32
N VAL A 113 12.15 -9.77 -4.13
CA VAL A 113 12.53 -10.35 -2.82
C VAL A 113 13.22 -9.38 -1.84
N SER A 114 13.89 -8.34 -2.35
CA SER A 114 14.57 -7.33 -1.52
C SER A 114 13.66 -6.17 -1.12
N LYS A 115 12.46 -6.07 -1.71
CA LYS A 115 11.58 -4.92 -1.54
C LYS A 115 10.63 -5.09 -0.38
N THR A 116 10.23 -3.95 0.21
CA THR A 116 9.17 -3.89 1.21
C THR A 116 7.95 -3.16 0.68
N TYR A 117 6.80 -3.38 1.31
CA TYR A 117 5.61 -2.58 1.04
C TYR A 117 4.86 -2.23 2.32
N MET A 118 4.16 -1.10 2.31
CA MET A 118 3.26 -0.66 3.37
C MET A 118 1.89 -0.38 2.76
N LEU A 119 0.83 -0.87 3.41
CA LEU A 119 -0.53 -0.44 3.11
C LEU A 119 -0.91 0.71 4.05
N SER A 120 -1.40 1.79 3.47
CA SER A 120 -1.91 2.95 4.21
C SER A 120 -3.30 3.29 3.70
N SER A 121 -4.28 3.35 4.59
CA SER A 121 -5.68 3.43 4.19
C SER A 121 -6.50 4.37 5.06
N THR A 122 -7.54 4.96 4.46
CA THR A 122 -8.53 5.78 5.16
C THR A 122 -9.89 5.10 5.16
N TRP A 123 -10.58 5.12 6.31
CA TRP A 123 -11.80 4.38 6.54
C TRP A 123 -12.90 5.26 7.16
N ASN A 124 -14.14 5.05 6.71
CA ASN A 124 -15.30 5.58 7.43
C ASN A 124 -15.68 4.73 8.66
N ALA A 125 -15.15 3.52 8.77
CA ALA A 125 -15.34 2.68 9.93
C ALA A 125 -14.46 3.15 11.10
N PRO A 126 -14.98 3.19 12.34
CA PRO A 126 -14.21 3.49 13.53
C PRO A 126 -13.22 2.35 13.84
N LYS A 127 -12.20 2.65 14.64
CA LYS A 127 -11.14 1.69 14.98
C LYS A 127 -11.68 0.42 15.66
N GLU A 128 -12.66 0.57 16.52
CA GLU A 128 -13.32 -0.50 17.25
C GLU A 128 -13.95 -1.54 16.31
N ALA A 129 -14.39 -1.09 15.12
CA ALA A 129 -14.96 -2.02 14.12
C ALA A 129 -13.97 -3.12 13.72
N PHE A 130 -12.64 -2.85 13.81
CA PHE A 130 -11.58 -3.79 13.47
C PHE A 130 -11.05 -4.58 14.66
N ASP A 131 -10.99 -3.95 15.84
CA ASP A 131 -10.23 -4.47 16.98
C ASP A 131 -11.13 -5.18 18.01
N ASP A 132 -12.43 -4.87 18.06
CA ASP A 132 -13.38 -5.50 18.98
C ASP A 132 -13.99 -6.77 18.34
N PRO A 133 -13.84 -7.94 19.01
CA PRO A 133 -14.42 -9.22 18.53
C PRO A 133 -15.94 -9.19 18.32
N LEU A 134 -16.66 -8.27 18.97
CA LEU A 134 -18.12 -8.13 18.84
C LEU A 134 -18.52 -7.17 17.71
N GLN A 135 -17.58 -6.52 17.07
CA GLN A 135 -17.80 -5.58 15.99
C GLN A 135 -17.66 -6.23 14.60
N PHE A 136 -17.93 -5.44 13.56
CA PHE A 136 -18.13 -5.91 12.18
C PHE A 136 -16.98 -6.77 11.63
N PHE A 137 -15.72 -6.45 11.95
CA PHE A 137 -14.57 -7.21 11.50
C PHE A 137 -14.06 -8.23 12.54
N GLU A 138 -14.84 -8.51 13.57
CA GLU A 138 -14.63 -9.64 14.52
C GLU A 138 -13.27 -9.56 15.23
N GLY A 139 -12.72 -8.38 15.48
CA GLY A 139 -11.43 -8.19 16.14
C GLY A 139 -10.21 -8.65 15.33
N LYS A 140 -10.37 -8.89 14.03
CA LYS A 140 -9.29 -9.45 13.20
C LYS A 140 -8.24 -8.44 12.77
N GLY A 141 -8.48 -7.15 13.01
CA GLY A 141 -7.56 -6.07 12.64
C GLY A 141 -7.48 -5.79 11.13
N ILE A 142 -6.79 -4.72 10.79
CA ILE A 142 -6.74 -4.20 9.41
C ILE A 142 -6.05 -5.15 8.43
N ASP A 143 -4.97 -5.81 8.84
CA ASP A 143 -4.19 -6.66 7.93
C ASP A 143 -4.98 -7.91 7.51
N ALA A 144 -5.85 -8.43 8.38
CA ALA A 144 -6.74 -9.53 8.02
C ALA A 144 -7.84 -9.09 7.06
N VAL A 145 -8.40 -7.89 7.24
CA VAL A 145 -9.39 -7.31 6.32
C VAL A 145 -8.76 -7.06 4.95
N LEU A 146 -7.50 -6.60 4.90
CA LEU A 146 -6.76 -6.31 3.67
C LEU A 146 -5.94 -7.51 3.17
N MET A 147 -6.18 -8.72 3.67
CA MET A 147 -5.42 -9.92 3.27
C MET A 147 -5.29 -10.09 1.74
N PRO A 148 -6.32 -9.89 0.90
CA PRO A 148 -6.17 -10.01 -0.55
C PRO A 148 -5.14 -9.02 -1.13
N VAL A 149 -5.12 -7.79 -0.62
CA VAL A 149 -4.16 -6.76 -1.05
C VAL A 149 -2.74 -7.14 -0.61
N HIS A 150 -2.58 -7.61 0.64
CA HIS A 150 -1.29 -8.14 1.11
C HIS A 150 -0.80 -9.30 0.24
N LYS A 151 -1.69 -10.24 -0.11
CA LYS A 151 -1.32 -11.40 -0.94
C LYS A 151 -0.88 -10.99 -2.34
N THR A 152 -1.43 -9.92 -2.90
CA THR A 152 -1.00 -9.39 -4.20
C THR A 152 0.48 -8.95 -4.16
N PHE A 153 0.89 -8.17 -3.17
CA PHE A 153 2.30 -7.76 -3.01
C PHE A 153 3.21 -8.93 -2.61
N GLN A 154 2.74 -9.82 -1.73
CA GLN A 154 3.48 -11.00 -1.32
C GLN A 154 3.69 -11.99 -2.47
N PHE A 155 2.78 -12.04 -3.44
CA PHE A 155 2.93 -12.85 -4.64
C PHE A 155 4.12 -12.37 -5.50
N LEU A 156 4.41 -11.07 -5.48
CA LEU A 156 5.63 -10.50 -6.07
C LEU A 156 6.88 -10.71 -5.18
N SER A 157 6.75 -11.43 -4.06
CA SER A 157 7.79 -11.68 -3.04
C SER A 157 8.24 -10.45 -2.24
N MET A 158 7.42 -9.40 -2.17
CA MET A 158 7.67 -8.24 -1.32
C MET A 158 7.33 -8.55 0.15
N ARG A 159 8.07 -7.94 1.09
CA ARG A 159 7.84 -8.10 2.53
C ARG A 159 6.95 -6.97 3.07
N PRO A 160 5.91 -7.29 3.88
CA PRO A 160 5.07 -6.27 4.48
C PRO A 160 5.81 -5.48 5.56
N LEU A 161 5.63 -4.17 5.58
CA LEU A 161 5.75 -3.32 6.76
C LEU A 161 4.37 -3.23 7.42
N PRO A 162 4.27 -2.94 8.73
CA PRO A 162 2.99 -2.76 9.39
C PRO A 162 2.12 -1.72 8.70
N SER A 163 0.84 -2.06 8.52
CA SER A 163 -0.12 -1.19 7.86
C SER A 163 -0.49 0.01 8.73
N PHE A 164 -0.90 1.10 8.09
CA PHE A 164 -1.49 2.27 8.72
C PHE A 164 -2.95 2.42 8.33
N MET A 165 -3.78 2.90 9.27
CA MET A 165 -5.13 3.33 8.96
C MET A 165 -5.55 4.59 9.72
N ALA A 166 -6.22 5.49 9.01
CA ALA A 166 -7.00 6.58 9.56
C ALA A 166 -8.48 6.16 9.59
N ASN A 167 -9.14 6.37 10.71
CA ASN A 167 -10.48 5.85 10.98
C ASN A 167 -11.50 6.97 11.10
N ASP A 168 -12.77 6.60 10.89
CA ASP A 168 -13.96 7.44 11.10
C ASP A 168 -13.88 8.82 10.40
N VAL A 169 -13.28 8.82 9.20
CA VAL A 169 -12.88 10.05 8.49
C VAL A 169 -14.07 10.90 7.99
N LEU A 170 -15.31 10.41 8.09
CA LEU A 170 -16.51 11.14 7.67
C LEU A 170 -17.42 11.55 8.82
N LYS A 171 -17.57 10.69 9.86
CA LYS A 171 -18.54 10.94 10.95
C LYS A 171 -17.92 11.62 12.17
N ASN A 172 -16.71 11.23 12.51
CA ASN A 172 -15.96 11.79 13.63
C ASN A 172 -14.48 12.02 13.24
N PRO A 173 -14.20 12.83 12.22
CA PRO A 173 -12.86 12.99 11.68
C PRO A 173 -11.87 13.60 12.69
N GLN A 174 -10.75 12.93 12.88
CA GLN A 174 -9.61 13.39 13.68
C GLN A 174 -8.37 13.55 12.77
N ILE A 175 -8.56 14.22 11.63
CA ILE A 175 -7.56 14.25 10.54
C ILE A 175 -6.20 14.75 10.99
N ALA A 176 -6.13 15.76 11.86
CA ALA A 176 -4.86 16.29 12.37
C ALA A 176 -4.11 15.24 13.21
N GLU A 177 -4.81 14.50 14.06
CA GLU A 177 -4.23 13.40 14.84
C GLU A 177 -3.83 12.23 13.96
N ASP A 178 -4.65 11.88 12.98
CA ASP A 178 -4.34 10.82 12.01
C ASP A 178 -3.08 11.14 11.21
N MET A 179 -2.93 12.36 10.74
CA MET A 179 -1.73 12.82 10.05
C MET A 179 -0.50 12.80 10.96
N GLN A 180 -0.64 13.18 12.23
CA GLN A 180 0.46 13.10 13.19
C GLN A 180 0.85 11.63 13.46
N ARG A 181 -0.13 10.75 13.69
CA ARG A 181 0.10 9.30 13.84
C ARG A 181 0.77 8.69 12.60
N PHE A 182 0.38 9.13 11.40
CA PHE A 182 1.00 8.65 10.16
C PHE A 182 2.45 9.12 10.05
N LYS A 183 2.74 10.37 10.38
CA LYS A 183 4.12 10.88 10.45
C LYS A 183 4.98 10.08 11.42
N GLU A 184 4.47 9.74 12.60
CA GLU A 184 5.16 8.90 13.59
C GLU A 184 5.37 7.47 13.07
N HIS A 185 4.37 6.93 12.37
CA HIS A 185 4.45 5.62 11.73
C HIS A 185 5.54 5.59 10.65
N LEU A 186 5.57 6.59 9.76
CA LEU A 186 6.64 6.73 8.76
C LEU A 186 8.02 6.89 9.42
N ASN A 187 8.14 7.70 10.48
CA ASN A 187 9.39 7.84 11.22
C ASN A 187 9.88 6.51 11.80
N ARG A 188 8.97 5.68 12.29
CA ARG A 188 9.30 4.37 12.87
C ARG A 188 9.90 3.41 11.84
N TYR A 189 9.43 3.40 10.59
CA TYR A 189 9.82 2.41 9.59
C TYR A 189 10.78 2.94 8.52
N PHE A 190 10.90 4.26 8.39
CA PHE A 190 11.76 4.91 7.40
C PHE A 190 12.75 5.91 8.02
N GLY A 191 12.62 6.26 9.29
CA GLY A 191 13.57 7.16 9.97
C GLY A 191 14.97 6.56 10.12
N ALA A 192 15.99 7.40 10.34
CA ALA A 192 17.41 7.05 10.32
C ALA A 192 17.85 5.97 11.33
N SER A 193 16.99 5.54 12.26
CA SER A 193 17.33 4.59 13.32
C SER A 193 17.25 3.10 12.92
N HIS A 194 16.88 2.78 11.68
CA HIS A 194 16.65 1.41 11.23
C HIS A 194 17.70 0.84 10.26
N HIS A 195 18.88 1.45 10.20
CA HIS A 195 20.01 0.93 9.42
C HIS A 195 21.06 0.28 10.36
N CYS A 196 20.63 -0.69 11.20
CA CYS A 196 21.51 -1.62 11.89
C CYS A 196 21.21 -3.05 11.46
#